data_df39a82df1eeecc9092a7137a30855fb
#
_entry.id   df39a82df1eeecc9092a7137a30855fb
#
_cell.length_a   1.000
_cell.length_b   1.000
_cell.length_c   1.000
_cell.angle_alpha   90.00
_cell.angle_beta   90.00
_cell.angle_gamma   90.00
#
_symmetry.space_group_name_H-M   'P 1'
#
loop_
_entity.id
_entity.type
_entity.pdbx_description
1 polymer ?
#
loop_
_entity_poly.entity_id
_entity_poly.type
_entity_poly.pdbx_seq_one_letter_code
_entity_poly.pdbx_strand_id
1 'polypeptide(L)'
;MDFEKHKQAGENYLSFDVEKNLCFPMHCNETYEFLYCNDGLANVTVLDRIYRLRAGKCMVIPPKFAHAYETPDYSNVFICKFSKDWVPDFYEKHDGYVATFPVFSIDFAESLTRKMPLVTNTFKQKAVLYHILAEFETHTAFIPVDKKKVDVLNAIAKYVSHNFTEDISLKDLSDKMGYSYNYLSAVFNEYFGANFSDVVNIYRINYATDLLYSTTLSVAEISKKAGYDSVRSFNRNFQKYKGKSPRDAREFVKEGIIVDV
;
A
#
# COMPACT_ATOMS: atom_id res chain seq x y z
N MET A 1 -8.38 -4.49 0.30
CA MET A 1 -7.85 -3.32 -0.45
C MET A 1 -8.02 -3.60 -1.93
N ASP A 2 -8.63 -2.70 -2.69
CA ASP A 2 -8.98 -2.91 -4.10
C ASP A 2 -7.77 -2.62 -5.00
N PHE A 3 -7.24 -3.66 -5.67
CA PHE A 3 -6.08 -3.56 -6.58
C PHE A 3 -6.31 -2.65 -7.77
N GLU A 4 -7.56 -2.47 -8.22
CA GLU A 4 -7.87 -1.58 -9.34
C GLU A 4 -7.84 -0.11 -8.94
N LYS A 5 -8.17 0.23 -7.70
CA LYS A 5 -8.11 1.61 -7.18
C LYS A 5 -6.68 2.15 -7.05
N HIS A 6 -5.66 1.28 -7.02
CA HIS A 6 -4.24 1.71 -6.96
C HIS A 6 -3.68 2.16 -8.32
N LYS A 7 -4.36 1.86 -9.43
CA LYS A 7 -3.82 2.10 -10.79
C LYS A 7 -4.03 3.52 -11.32
N GLN A 8 -4.92 4.35 -10.74
CA GLN A 8 -5.24 5.66 -11.31
C GLN A 8 -5.63 6.68 -10.24
N ALA A 9 -4.65 7.33 -9.63
CA ALA A 9 -4.91 8.60 -8.99
C ALA A 9 -4.80 9.70 -10.06
N GLY A 10 -5.93 10.15 -10.59
CA GLY A 10 -6.00 11.35 -11.44
C GLY A 10 -5.80 12.64 -10.64
N GLU A 11 -5.81 13.77 -11.33
CA GLU A 11 -5.86 15.09 -10.69
C GLU A 11 -7.04 15.18 -9.73
N ASN A 12 -6.83 15.84 -8.58
CA ASN A 12 -7.82 16.00 -7.51
C ASN A 12 -8.38 14.69 -6.91
N TYR A 13 -7.59 13.62 -6.94
CA TYR A 13 -7.99 12.37 -6.30
C TYR A 13 -8.07 12.52 -4.77
N LEU A 14 -9.18 12.05 -4.19
CA LEU A 14 -9.41 11.98 -2.75
C LEU A 14 -10.28 10.75 -2.44
N SER A 15 -9.80 9.85 -1.59
CA SER A 15 -10.57 8.68 -1.15
C SER A 15 -10.38 8.42 0.34
N PHE A 16 -11.33 7.68 0.90
CA PHE A 16 -11.36 7.28 2.29
C PHE A 16 -11.72 5.80 2.39
N ASP A 17 -10.94 5.06 3.16
CA ASP A 17 -11.17 3.64 3.41
C ASP A 17 -10.91 3.33 4.89
N VAL A 18 -11.49 2.25 5.40
CA VAL A 18 -11.17 1.68 6.71
C VAL A 18 -10.84 0.21 6.49
N GLU A 19 -9.60 -0.15 6.80
CA GLU A 19 -9.08 -1.50 6.60
C GLU A 19 -8.85 -2.18 7.93
N LYS A 20 -9.37 -3.41 8.07
CA LYS A 20 -9.04 -4.30 9.15
C LYS A 20 -7.89 -5.21 8.73
N ASN A 21 -6.96 -5.44 9.64
CA ASN A 21 -5.78 -6.26 9.39
C ASN A 21 -5.02 -5.81 8.14
N LEU A 22 -4.72 -4.49 8.09
CA LEU A 22 -4.06 -3.85 6.95
C LEU A 22 -2.79 -4.61 6.57
N CYS A 23 -2.79 -5.21 5.38
CA CYS A 23 -1.67 -5.98 4.84
C CYS A 23 -1.58 -5.76 3.34
N PHE A 24 -0.48 -5.19 2.89
CA PHE A 24 -0.22 -4.96 1.47
C PHE A 24 1.29 -4.98 1.20
N PRO A 25 1.75 -5.67 0.14
CA PRO A 25 3.17 -5.75 -0.19
C PRO A 25 3.73 -4.37 -0.58
N MET A 26 5.05 -4.30 -0.65
CA MET A 26 5.75 -3.08 -1.06
C MET A 26 5.22 -2.55 -2.39
N HIS A 27 4.71 -1.33 -2.38
CA HIS A 27 4.11 -0.65 -3.53
C HIS A 27 4.42 0.85 -3.48
N CYS A 28 4.04 1.56 -4.52
CA CYS A 28 4.27 2.99 -4.65
C CYS A 28 3.03 3.66 -5.25
N ASN A 29 2.59 4.77 -4.65
CA ASN A 29 1.46 5.56 -5.08
C ASN A 29 1.89 6.96 -5.52
N GLU A 30 1.11 7.58 -6.40
CA GLU A 30 1.26 8.99 -6.78
C GLU A 30 0.52 9.95 -5.83
N THR A 31 -0.08 9.41 -4.74
CA THR A 31 -0.84 10.14 -3.74
C THR A 31 -0.14 10.17 -2.40
N TYR A 32 -0.45 11.18 -1.59
CA TYR A 32 -0.27 11.09 -0.14
C TYR A 32 -1.19 10.03 0.44
N GLU A 33 -0.74 9.35 1.49
CA GLU A 33 -1.58 8.52 2.34
C GLU A 33 -1.49 9.02 3.78
N PHE A 34 -2.63 9.45 4.32
CA PHE A 34 -2.77 9.70 5.75
C PHE A 34 -3.43 8.48 6.38
N LEU A 35 -2.74 7.92 7.38
CA LEU A 35 -3.16 6.76 8.14
C LEU A 35 -3.51 7.18 9.57
N TYR A 36 -4.60 6.65 10.11
CA TYR A 36 -4.91 6.72 11.53
C TYR A 36 -5.29 5.33 12.04
N CYS A 37 -4.56 4.83 13.03
CA CYS A 37 -4.88 3.55 13.66
C CYS A 37 -6.00 3.74 14.68
N ASN A 38 -7.21 3.25 14.35
CA ASN A 38 -8.35 3.27 15.26
C ASN A 38 -8.13 2.30 16.42
N ASP A 39 -7.58 1.11 16.13
CA ASP A 39 -7.37 0.05 17.11
C ASP A 39 -6.26 -0.91 16.67
N GLY A 40 -5.56 -1.54 17.62
CA GLY A 40 -4.52 -2.51 17.39
C GLY A 40 -3.18 -1.90 16.97
N LEU A 41 -2.51 -2.60 16.05
CA LEU A 41 -1.16 -2.26 15.57
C LEU A 41 -0.99 -2.65 14.10
N ALA A 42 -0.53 -1.71 13.28
CA ALA A 42 0.01 -2.00 11.94
C ALA A 42 1.50 -1.66 11.88
N ASN A 43 2.31 -2.52 11.28
CA ASN A 43 3.67 -2.22 10.87
C ASN A 43 3.60 -1.56 9.49
N VAL A 44 4.16 -0.37 9.37
CA VAL A 44 4.23 0.38 8.11
C VAL A 44 5.70 0.50 7.72
N THR A 45 6.09 -0.17 6.65
CA THR A 45 7.43 -0.02 6.08
C THR A 45 7.40 1.13 5.09
N VAL A 46 8.29 2.11 5.24
CA VAL A 46 8.51 3.18 4.24
C VAL A 46 9.98 3.18 3.88
N LEU A 47 10.28 2.96 2.62
CA LEU A 47 11.63 2.69 2.13
C LEU A 47 12.25 1.49 2.89
N ASP A 48 13.28 1.73 3.71
CA ASP A 48 14.04 0.74 4.49
C ASP A 48 13.68 0.72 5.99
N ARG A 49 12.67 1.49 6.42
CA ARG A 49 12.34 1.65 7.84
C ARG A 49 10.94 1.14 8.15
N ILE A 50 10.85 0.41 9.25
CA ILE A 50 9.57 -0.09 9.78
C ILE A 50 9.10 0.81 10.91
N TYR A 51 7.90 1.32 10.79
CA TYR A 51 7.23 2.16 11.78
C TYR A 51 6.04 1.41 12.38
N ARG A 52 5.90 1.47 13.70
CA ARG A 52 4.77 0.85 14.41
C ARG A 52 3.66 1.87 14.58
N LEU A 53 2.61 1.74 13.79
CA LEU A 53 1.42 2.56 13.87
C LEU A 53 0.43 1.92 14.86
N ARG A 54 0.44 2.39 16.11
CA ARG A 54 -0.42 1.91 17.21
C ARG A 54 -1.74 2.68 17.26
N ALA A 55 -2.73 2.10 17.94
CA ALA A 55 -4.00 2.78 18.22
C ALA A 55 -3.80 4.22 18.74
N GLY A 56 -4.57 5.16 18.18
CA GLY A 56 -4.50 6.59 18.49
C GLY A 56 -3.36 7.36 17.79
N LYS A 57 -2.55 6.70 16.96
CA LYS A 57 -1.46 7.35 16.22
C LYS A 57 -1.80 7.55 14.75
N CYS A 58 -1.25 8.63 14.20
CA CYS A 58 -1.33 9.01 12.79
C CYS A 58 0.02 8.82 12.10
N MET A 59 -0.02 8.70 10.79
CA MET A 59 1.16 8.68 9.92
C MET A 59 0.83 9.31 8.58
N VAL A 60 1.79 10.02 7.97
CA VAL A 60 1.69 10.50 6.59
C VAL A 60 2.80 9.87 5.76
N ILE A 61 2.42 9.27 4.62
CA ILE A 61 3.34 8.76 3.61
C ILE A 61 3.24 9.69 2.39
N PRO A 62 4.34 10.31 1.98
CA PRO A 62 4.36 11.15 0.77
C PRO A 62 4.17 10.34 -0.51
N PRO A 63 3.72 10.98 -1.62
CA PRO A 63 3.70 10.35 -2.93
C PRO A 63 5.10 9.91 -3.36
N LYS A 64 5.14 8.85 -4.16
CA LYS A 64 6.39 8.28 -4.72
C LYS A 64 7.35 7.67 -3.69
N PHE A 65 6.88 7.37 -2.47
CA PHE A 65 7.66 6.59 -1.53
C PHE A 65 7.15 5.16 -1.50
N ALA A 66 8.04 4.21 -1.82
CA ALA A 66 7.73 2.78 -1.74
C ALA A 66 7.43 2.41 -0.28
N HIS A 67 6.29 1.75 -0.05
CA HIS A 67 5.83 1.38 1.28
C HIS A 67 5.05 0.07 1.28
N ALA A 68 4.98 -0.57 2.46
CA ALA A 68 4.25 -1.81 2.68
C ALA A 68 3.53 -1.78 4.02
N TYR A 69 2.50 -2.61 4.15
CA TYR A 69 1.72 -2.75 5.37
C TYR A 69 1.70 -4.20 5.83
N GLU A 70 1.82 -4.41 7.13
CA GLU A 70 1.70 -5.70 7.78
C GLU A 70 0.99 -5.56 9.12
N THR A 71 0.04 -6.43 9.39
CA THR A 71 -0.62 -6.52 10.70
C THR A 71 -0.16 -7.79 11.40
N PRO A 72 0.57 -7.70 12.52
CA PRO A 72 1.03 -8.87 13.27
C PRO A 72 -0.11 -9.69 13.87
N ASP A 73 -1.03 -9.03 14.56
CA ASP A 73 -2.16 -9.67 15.23
C ASP A 73 -3.50 -9.09 14.75
N TYR A 74 -3.75 -7.83 15.06
CA TYR A 74 -4.96 -7.10 14.68
C TYR A 74 -4.65 -5.63 14.43
N SER A 75 -5.30 -5.05 13.43
CA SER A 75 -5.35 -3.61 13.20
C SER A 75 -6.69 -3.17 12.61
N ASN A 76 -7.10 -1.94 12.94
CA ASN A 76 -8.17 -1.22 12.29
C ASN A 76 -7.63 0.16 11.93
N VAL A 77 -7.43 0.41 10.65
CA VAL A 77 -6.74 1.61 10.16
C VAL A 77 -7.63 2.38 9.20
N PHE A 78 -7.87 3.65 9.51
CA PHE A 78 -8.44 4.60 8.57
C PHE A 78 -7.34 5.08 7.62
N ILE A 79 -7.66 5.13 6.32
CA ILE A 79 -6.76 5.53 5.24
C ILE A 79 -7.42 6.64 4.45
N CYS A 80 -6.76 7.79 4.34
CA CYS A 80 -7.14 8.85 3.41
C CYS A 80 -6.05 9.00 2.36
N LYS A 81 -6.39 8.79 1.08
CA LYS A 81 -5.49 9.00 -0.05
C LYS A 81 -5.88 10.27 -0.79
N PHE A 82 -4.91 11.14 -1.05
CA PHE A 82 -5.14 12.39 -1.76
C PHE A 82 -3.98 12.78 -2.66
N SER A 83 -4.29 13.34 -3.83
CA SER A 83 -3.28 13.83 -4.77
C SER A 83 -2.63 15.13 -4.26
N LYS A 84 -1.44 15.43 -4.77
CA LYS A 84 -0.70 16.66 -4.46
C LYS A 84 -1.49 17.96 -4.72
N ASP A 85 -2.46 17.93 -5.65
CA ASP A 85 -3.26 19.09 -6.06
C ASP A 85 -4.17 19.60 -4.93
N TRP A 86 -4.45 18.77 -3.93
CA TRP A 86 -5.15 19.17 -2.73
C TRP A 86 -4.30 20.05 -1.81
N VAL A 87 -2.97 19.88 -1.84
CA VAL A 87 -2.01 20.49 -0.92
C VAL A 87 -0.72 20.95 -1.63
N PRO A 88 -0.85 21.77 -2.70
CA PRO A 88 0.29 22.12 -3.56
C PRO A 88 1.44 22.77 -2.79
N ASP A 89 1.14 23.70 -1.87
CA ASP A 89 2.17 24.43 -1.12
C ASP A 89 3.00 23.47 -0.24
N PHE A 90 2.33 22.48 0.39
CA PHE A 90 3.01 21.47 1.20
C PHE A 90 3.86 20.56 0.32
N TYR A 91 3.33 20.16 -0.85
CA TYR A 91 4.07 19.33 -1.79
C TYR A 91 5.33 20.04 -2.30
N GLU A 92 5.23 21.29 -2.74
CA GLU A 92 6.37 22.07 -3.24
C GLU A 92 7.46 22.24 -2.16
N LYS A 93 7.05 22.47 -0.92
CA LYS A 93 7.97 22.63 0.21
C LYS A 93 8.74 21.37 0.56
N HIS A 94 8.11 20.18 0.39
CA HIS A 94 8.66 18.92 0.88
C HIS A 94 8.98 17.88 -0.22
N ASP A 95 8.87 18.25 -1.51
CA ASP A 95 9.26 17.36 -2.62
C ASP A 95 10.76 17.01 -2.53
N GLY A 96 11.07 15.73 -2.51
CA GLY A 96 12.44 15.23 -2.32
C GLY A 96 12.93 15.16 -0.87
N TYR A 97 12.01 15.28 0.11
CA TYR A 97 12.31 15.12 1.54
C TYR A 97 11.51 13.98 2.15
N VAL A 98 12.07 13.35 3.17
CA VAL A 98 11.40 12.33 4.00
C VAL A 98 11.36 12.78 5.45
N ALA A 99 10.25 12.48 6.12
CA ALA A 99 10.09 12.71 7.55
C ALA A 99 10.99 11.77 8.36
N THR A 100 11.70 12.29 9.34
CA THR A 100 12.54 11.48 10.24
C THR A 100 11.70 10.63 11.19
N PHE A 101 10.54 11.15 11.62
CA PHE A 101 9.56 10.51 12.49
C PHE A 101 8.14 10.70 11.91
N PRO A 102 7.70 9.84 11.00
CA PRO A 102 6.41 10.03 10.31
C PRO A 102 5.18 9.68 11.18
N VAL A 103 5.39 9.08 12.37
CA VAL A 103 4.31 8.73 13.30
C VAL A 103 4.11 9.83 14.32
N PHE A 104 2.89 10.36 14.44
CA PHE A 104 2.54 11.48 15.29
C PHE A 104 1.14 11.33 15.92
N SER A 105 0.68 12.34 16.65
CA SER A 105 -0.66 12.38 17.21
C SER A 105 -1.33 13.69 16.83
N ILE A 106 -2.65 13.64 16.61
CA ILE A 106 -3.49 14.82 16.39
C ILE A 106 -4.59 14.78 17.46
N ASP A 107 -4.83 15.91 18.11
CA ASP A 107 -5.96 16.04 19.01
C ASP A 107 -7.26 15.79 18.27
N PHE A 108 -8.17 14.99 18.88
CA PHE A 108 -9.44 14.61 18.28
C PHE A 108 -9.35 13.83 16.96
N ALA A 109 -8.22 13.16 16.67
CA ALA A 109 -8.00 12.39 15.42
C ALA A 109 -9.15 11.43 15.10
N GLU A 110 -9.67 10.70 16.07
CA GLU A 110 -10.83 9.79 15.87
C GLU A 110 -12.08 10.52 15.38
N SER A 111 -12.40 11.68 15.98
CA SER A 111 -13.54 12.48 15.53
C SER A 111 -13.33 13.08 14.14
N LEU A 112 -12.10 13.48 13.85
CA LEU A 112 -11.70 14.04 12.56
C LEU A 112 -11.83 12.99 11.45
N THR A 113 -11.26 11.81 11.63
CA THR A 113 -11.30 10.72 10.63
C THR A 113 -12.70 10.19 10.40
N ARG A 114 -13.54 10.12 11.45
CA ARG A 114 -14.95 9.71 11.32
C ARG A 114 -15.79 10.71 10.52
N LYS A 115 -15.51 12.02 10.65
CA LYS A 115 -16.26 13.09 9.98
C LYS A 115 -15.74 13.40 8.58
N MET A 116 -14.46 13.20 8.33
CA MET A 116 -13.79 13.57 7.08
C MET A 116 -14.48 13.01 5.81
N PRO A 117 -14.89 11.73 5.74
CA PRO A 117 -15.62 11.20 4.58
C PRO A 117 -17.00 11.82 4.34
N LEU A 118 -17.58 12.45 5.36
CA LEU A 118 -18.90 13.09 5.29
C LEU A 118 -18.84 14.54 4.80
N VAL A 119 -17.64 15.11 4.72
CA VAL A 119 -17.42 16.49 4.27
C VAL A 119 -17.42 16.53 2.74
N THR A 120 -18.40 17.20 2.15
CA THR A 120 -18.52 17.37 0.68
C THR A 120 -17.97 18.69 0.17
N ASN A 121 -17.80 19.67 1.05
CA ASN A 121 -17.30 21.00 0.69
C ASN A 121 -15.77 20.97 0.53
N THR A 122 -15.28 21.27 -0.67
CA THR A 122 -13.85 21.22 -1.03
C THR A 122 -12.97 22.09 -0.13
N PHE A 123 -13.42 23.29 0.25
CA PHE A 123 -12.65 24.15 1.14
C PHE A 123 -12.50 23.54 2.54
N LYS A 124 -13.55 22.91 3.05
CA LYS A 124 -13.49 22.19 4.33
C LYS A 124 -12.58 20.97 4.25
N GLN A 125 -12.63 20.22 3.15
CA GLN A 125 -11.73 19.08 2.91
C GLN A 125 -10.28 19.57 2.88
N LYS A 126 -9.95 20.63 2.12
CA LYS A 126 -8.61 21.24 2.11
C LYS A 126 -8.18 21.68 3.51
N ALA A 127 -9.06 22.37 4.26
CA ALA A 127 -8.75 22.81 5.61
C ALA A 127 -8.38 21.64 6.55
N VAL A 128 -9.07 20.50 6.44
CA VAL A 128 -8.75 19.29 7.20
C VAL A 128 -7.41 18.72 6.78
N LEU A 129 -7.12 18.60 5.47
CA LEU A 129 -5.85 18.10 4.98
C LEU A 129 -4.67 18.98 5.42
N TYR A 130 -4.80 20.30 5.29
CA TYR A 130 -3.78 21.24 5.76
C TYR A 130 -3.60 21.19 7.29
N HIS A 131 -4.67 21.00 8.06
CA HIS A 131 -4.55 20.79 9.50
C HIS A 131 -3.71 19.53 9.83
N ILE A 132 -4.02 18.40 9.19
CA ILE A 132 -3.24 17.16 9.36
C ILE A 132 -1.76 17.37 9.01
N LEU A 133 -1.48 18.04 7.89
CA LEU A 133 -0.11 18.27 7.44
C LEU A 133 0.63 19.29 8.29
N ALA A 134 -0.06 20.30 8.84
CA ALA A 134 0.52 21.26 9.80
C ALA A 134 0.93 20.54 11.09
N GLU A 135 0.07 19.70 11.65
CA GLU A 135 0.41 18.88 12.82
C GLU A 135 1.59 17.93 12.52
N PHE A 136 1.57 17.28 11.35
CA PHE A 136 2.67 16.44 10.90
C PHE A 136 3.99 17.23 10.84
N GLU A 137 4.00 18.40 10.25
CA GLU A 137 5.18 19.25 10.10
C GLU A 137 5.75 19.70 11.46
N THR A 138 4.91 19.94 12.46
CA THR A 138 5.35 20.33 13.81
C THR A 138 5.99 19.17 14.58
N HIS A 139 5.63 17.92 14.26
CA HIS A 139 6.08 16.74 14.98
C HIS A 139 7.31 16.06 14.39
N THR A 140 7.79 16.47 13.20
CA THR A 140 8.91 15.82 12.52
C THR A 140 9.85 16.83 11.88
N ALA A 141 11.11 16.43 11.74
CA ALA A 141 12.05 17.09 10.84
C ALA A 141 12.06 16.40 9.48
N PHE A 142 12.32 17.14 8.44
CA PHE A 142 12.43 16.64 7.07
C PHE A 142 13.90 16.64 6.64
N ILE A 143 14.35 15.53 6.09
CA ILE A 143 15.71 15.35 5.57
C ILE A 143 15.66 15.04 4.08
N PRO A 144 16.61 15.52 3.27
CA PRO A 144 16.64 15.19 1.85
C PRO A 144 16.85 13.69 1.65
N VAL A 145 16.20 13.13 0.63
CA VAL A 145 16.38 11.73 0.23
C VAL A 145 17.43 11.60 -0.86
N ASP A 146 18.07 10.43 -0.94
CA ASP A 146 18.80 10.05 -2.15
C ASP A 146 17.78 9.80 -3.28
N LYS A 147 17.56 10.85 -4.09
CA LYS A 147 16.57 10.83 -5.16
C LYS A 147 16.78 9.65 -6.11
N LYS A 148 18.04 9.34 -6.48
CA LYS A 148 18.35 8.22 -7.38
C LYS A 148 17.88 6.88 -6.79
N LYS A 149 18.08 6.68 -5.50
CA LYS A 149 17.69 5.45 -4.80
C LYS A 149 16.16 5.35 -4.71
N VAL A 150 15.48 6.43 -4.38
CA VAL A 150 14.01 6.50 -4.35
C VAL A 150 13.42 6.24 -5.72
N ASP A 151 13.95 6.84 -6.78
CA ASP A 151 13.48 6.63 -8.16
C ASP A 151 13.61 5.17 -8.59
N VAL A 152 14.72 4.50 -8.24
CA VAL A 152 14.92 3.06 -8.52
C VAL A 152 13.90 2.20 -7.78
N LEU A 153 13.67 2.45 -6.49
CA LEU A 153 12.69 1.72 -5.68
C LEU A 153 11.27 1.87 -6.23
N ASN A 154 10.92 3.11 -6.57
CA ASN A 154 9.61 3.41 -7.16
C ASN A 154 9.42 2.73 -8.51
N ALA A 155 10.45 2.73 -9.35
CA ALA A 155 10.40 2.05 -10.64
C ALA A 155 10.22 0.53 -10.47
N ILE A 156 10.91 -0.10 -9.51
CA ILE A 156 10.74 -1.52 -9.19
C ILE A 156 9.31 -1.78 -8.68
N ALA A 157 8.84 -1.03 -7.69
CA ALA A 157 7.51 -1.20 -7.11
C ALA A 157 6.41 -1.00 -8.18
N LYS A 158 6.54 0.03 -9.01
CA LYS A 158 5.63 0.32 -10.12
C LYS A 158 5.64 -0.79 -11.17
N TYR A 159 6.83 -1.29 -11.54
CA TYR A 159 6.94 -2.39 -12.50
C TYR A 159 6.21 -3.64 -12.02
N VAL A 160 6.44 -4.06 -10.77
CA VAL A 160 5.75 -5.22 -10.19
C VAL A 160 4.24 -4.99 -10.13
N SER A 161 3.79 -3.88 -9.56
CA SER A 161 2.36 -3.60 -9.35
C SER A 161 1.55 -3.50 -10.66
N HIS A 162 2.19 -3.12 -11.78
CA HIS A 162 1.51 -3.00 -13.07
C HIS A 162 1.55 -4.28 -13.91
N ASN A 163 2.55 -5.15 -13.68
CA ASN A 163 2.82 -6.28 -14.57
C ASN A 163 2.78 -7.65 -13.84
N PHE A 164 2.37 -7.72 -12.57
CA PHE A 164 2.41 -8.97 -11.78
C PHE A 164 1.61 -10.12 -12.39
N THR A 165 0.62 -9.85 -13.26
CA THR A 165 -0.16 -10.87 -13.98
C THR A 165 0.57 -11.45 -15.18
N GLU A 166 1.68 -10.83 -15.61
CA GLU A 166 2.50 -11.26 -16.73
C GLU A 166 3.72 -12.05 -16.24
N ASP A 167 4.43 -12.70 -17.17
CA ASP A 167 5.72 -13.31 -16.86
C ASP A 167 6.79 -12.21 -16.80
N ILE A 168 7.16 -11.81 -15.59
CA ILE A 168 8.10 -10.72 -15.34
C ILE A 168 9.30 -11.18 -14.54
N SER A 169 10.45 -10.58 -14.83
CA SER A 169 11.68 -10.83 -14.09
C SER A 169 12.41 -9.52 -13.75
N LEU A 170 13.26 -9.60 -12.72
CA LEU A 170 14.14 -8.48 -12.37
C LEU A 170 15.18 -8.19 -13.47
N LYS A 171 15.48 -9.20 -14.30
CA LYS A 171 16.37 -9.04 -15.46
C LYS A 171 15.71 -8.15 -16.52
N ASP A 172 14.44 -8.40 -16.86
CA ASP A 172 13.71 -7.58 -17.83
C ASP A 172 13.63 -6.12 -17.36
N LEU A 173 13.44 -5.92 -16.07
CA LEU A 173 13.45 -4.58 -15.50
C LEU A 173 14.85 -3.94 -15.60
N SER A 174 15.92 -4.69 -15.33
CA SER A 174 17.29 -4.17 -15.44
C SER A 174 17.61 -3.72 -16.86
N ASP A 175 17.21 -4.51 -17.85
CA ASP A 175 17.40 -4.19 -19.27
C ASP A 175 16.60 -2.93 -19.66
N LYS A 176 15.36 -2.80 -19.19
CA LYS A 176 14.50 -1.61 -19.43
C LYS A 176 15.03 -0.33 -18.78
N MET A 177 15.60 -0.42 -17.59
CA MET A 177 16.09 0.73 -16.83
C MET A 177 17.55 1.10 -17.13
N GLY A 178 18.30 0.26 -17.84
CA GLY A 178 19.72 0.47 -18.11
C GLY A 178 20.63 0.32 -16.87
N TYR A 179 20.14 -0.37 -15.83
CA TYR A 179 20.94 -0.72 -14.66
C TYR A 179 21.46 -2.16 -14.78
N SER A 180 22.60 -2.46 -14.11
CA SER A 180 23.03 -3.85 -14.01
C SER A 180 22.09 -4.67 -13.16
N TYR A 181 21.88 -5.94 -13.53
CA TYR A 181 21.09 -6.89 -12.73
C TYR A 181 21.54 -6.95 -11.28
N ASN A 182 22.86 -6.99 -11.04
CA ASN A 182 23.41 -7.07 -9.69
C ASN A 182 23.05 -5.85 -8.84
N TYR A 183 23.04 -4.65 -9.42
CA TYR A 183 22.63 -3.43 -8.72
C TYR A 183 21.14 -3.49 -8.35
N LEU A 184 20.27 -3.81 -9.31
CA LEU A 184 18.83 -3.90 -9.04
C LEU A 184 18.51 -5.02 -8.05
N SER A 185 19.20 -6.16 -8.14
CA SER A 185 19.03 -7.28 -7.20
C SER A 185 19.45 -6.89 -5.78
N ALA A 186 20.54 -6.16 -5.62
CA ALA A 186 20.97 -5.66 -4.31
C ALA A 186 19.95 -4.68 -3.71
N VAL A 187 19.52 -3.68 -4.49
CA VAL A 187 18.48 -2.73 -4.08
C VAL A 187 17.18 -3.46 -3.74
N PHE A 188 16.76 -4.41 -4.59
CA PHE A 188 15.53 -5.18 -4.36
C PHE A 188 15.58 -5.95 -3.03
N ASN A 189 16.65 -6.71 -2.80
CA ASN A 189 16.81 -7.51 -1.59
C ASN A 189 16.91 -6.65 -0.32
N GLU A 190 17.57 -5.49 -0.41
CA GLU A 190 17.69 -4.54 0.70
C GLU A 190 16.34 -4.01 1.16
N TYR A 191 15.43 -3.69 0.20
CA TYR A 191 14.20 -2.97 0.51
C TYR A 191 12.95 -3.84 0.55
N PHE A 192 12.89 -4.91 -0.22
CA PHE A 192 11.72 -5.78 -0.27
C PHE A 192 11.79 -6.94 0.73
N GLY A 193 12.95 -7.25 1.27
CA GLY A 193 13.14 -8.29 2.28
C GLY A 193 12.76 -9.71 1.85
N ALA A 194 12.48 -9.91 0.55
CA ALA A 194 12.06 -11.16 -0.05
C ALA A 194 12.59 -11.26 -1.48
N ASN A 195 12.64 -12.45 -2.07
CA ASN A 195 13.04 -12.58 -3.46
C ASN A 195 11.95 -12.05 -4.42
N PHE A 196 12.34 -11.69 -5.65
CA PHE A 196 11.44 -11.10 -6.64
C PHE A 196 10.20 -11.96 -6.92
N SER A 197 10.39 -13.27 -7.05
CA SER A 197 9.27 -14.20 -7.30
C SER A 197 8.28 -14.26 -6.12
N ASP A 198 8.75 -14.17 -4.88
CA ASP A 198 7.88 -14.12 -3.71
C ASP A 198 7.05 -12.83 -3.70
N VAL A 199 7.65 -11.69 -3.99
CA VAL A 199 6.94 -10.41 -4.08
C VAL A 199 5.86 -10.46 -5.17
N VAL A 200 6.20 -10.92 -6.37
CA VAL A 200 5.22 -11.09 -7.46
C VAL A 200 4.08 -12.03 -7.05
N ASN A 201 4.39 -13.15 -6.38
CA ASN A 201 3.36 -14.08 -5.90
C ASN A 201 2.45 -13.45 -4.84
N ILE A 202 2.96 -12.62 -3.93
CA ILE A 202 2.12 -11.89 -2.95
C ILE A 202 1.12 -10.99 -3.68
N TYR A 203 1.56 -10.24 -4.70
CA TYR A 203 0.66 -9.44 -5.54
C TYR A 203 -0.43 -10.30 -6.21
N ARG A 204 -0.02 -11.40 -6.86
CA ARG A 204 -0.94 -12.34 -7.52
C ARG A 204 -1.97 -12.93 -6.56
N ILE A 205 -1.55 -13.34 -5.38
CA ILE A 205 -2.44 -13.95 -4.37
C ILE A 205 -3.38 -12.91 -3.76
N ASN A 206 -2.94 -11.70 -3.51
CA ASN A 206 -3.82 -10.64 -3.02
C ASN A 206 -4.89 -10.28 -4.08
N TYR A 207 -4.50 -10.10 -5.34
CA TYR A 207 -5.44 -9.89 -6.44
C TYR A 207 -6.42 -11.05 -6.61
N ALA A 208 -5.93 -12.30 -6.54
CA ALA A 208 -6.79 -13.48 -6.57
C ALA A 208 -7.78 -13.53 -5.39
N THR A 209 -7.36 -13.06 -4.21
CA THR A 209 -8.22 -12.98 -3.03
C THR A 209 -9.36 -11.97 -3.24
N ASP A 210 -9.05 -10.80 -3.80
CA ASP A 210 -10.07 -9.81 -4.15
C ASP A 210 -11.07 -10.38 -5.17
N LEU A 211 -10.59 -11.07 -6.22
CA LEU A 211 -11.47 -11.73 -7.20
C LEU A 211 -12.31 -12.86 -6.59
N LEU A 212 -11.77 -13.62 -5.62
CA LEU A 212 -12.52 -14.67 -4.92
C LEU A 212 -13.70 -14.11 -4.14
N TYR A 213 -13.55 -12.90 -3.57
CA TYR A 213 -14.55 -12.26 -2.73
C TYR A 213 -15.54 -11.40 -3.52
N SER A 214 -15.08 -10.76 -4.60
CA SER A 214 -15.88 -9.81 -5.38
C SER A 214 -16.58 -10.42 -6.60
N THR A 215 -16.22 -11.66 -7.00
CA THR A 215 -16.74 -12.25 -8.24
C THR A 215 -17.23 -13.71 -8.06
N THR A 216 -17.97 -14.18 -9.06
CA THR A 216 -18.41 -15.59 -9.16
C THR A 216 -17.49 -16.46 -10.03
N LEU A 217 -16.33 -15.94 -10.46
CA LEU A 217 -15.36 -16.65 -11.30
C LEU A 217 -14.90 -17.95 -10.65
N SER A 218 -14.69 -18.99 -11.43
CA SER A 218 -14.13 -20.26 -10.96
C SER A 218 -12.68 -20.08 -10.48
N VAL A 219 -12.21 -20.98 -9.61
CA VAL A 219 -10.82 -20.99 -9.13
C VAL A 219 -9.82 -21.07 -10.31
N ALA A 220 -10.18 -21.79 -11.37
CA ALA A 220 -9.34 -21.89 -12.57
C ALA A 220 -9.24 -20.55 -13.33
N GLU A 221 -10.36 -19.84 -13.49
CA GLU A 221 -10.38 -18.52 -14.14
C GLU A 221 -9.61 -17.49 -13.32
N ILE A 222 -9.77 -17.50 -11.99
CA ILE A 222 -9.02 -16.63 -11.09
C ILE A 222 -7.51 -16.90 -11.15
N SER A 223 -7.12 -18.19 -11.13
CA SER A 223 -5.72 -18.59 -11.29
C SER A 223 -5.10 -17.99 -12.56
N LYS A 224 -5.81 -18.12 -13.70
CA LYS A 224 -5.36 -17.55 -14.97
C LYS A 224 -5.28 -16.01 -14.95
N LYS A 225 -6.32 -15.35 -14.43
CA LYS A 225 -6.34 -13.87 -14.31
C LYS A 225 -5.23 -13.34 -13.39
N ALA A 226 -4.88 -14.10 -12.36
CA ALA A 226 -3.79 -13.76 -11.44
C ALA A 226 -2.38 -14.06 -11.99
N GLY A 227 -2.27 -14.53 -13.25
CA GLY A 227 -1.00 -14.76 -13.92
C GLY A 227 -0.31 -16.09 -13.57
N TYR A 228 -1.07 -17.12 -13.20
CA TYR A 228 -0.53 -18.47 -12.98
C TYR A 228 -0.75 -19.37 -14.21
N ASP A 229 0.30 -20.07 -14.62
CA ASP A 229 0.24 -21.03 -15.73
C ASP A 229 -0.54 -22.29 -15.37
N SER A 230 -0.66 -22.61 -14.08
CA SER A 230 -1.41 -23.79 -13.63
C SER A 230 -2.14 -23.55 -12.31
N VAL A 231 -3.32 -24.14 -12.19
CA VAL A 231 -4.12 -24.15 -10.94
C VAL A 231 -3.35 -24.81 -9.79
N ARG A 232 -2.48 -25.78 -10.08
CA ARG A 232 -1.65 -26.45 -9.06
C ARG A 232 -0.65 -25.46 -8.45
N SER A 233 0.04 -24.66 -9.25
CA SER A 233 0.96 -23.62 -8.79
C SER A 233 0.22 -22.54 -7.99
N PHE A 234 -0.95 -22.12 -8.49
CA PHE A 234 -1.83 -21.19 -7.81
C PHE A 234 -2.22 -21.68 -6.41
N ASN A 235 -2.81 -22.90 -6.31
CA ASN A 235 -3.26 -23.45 -5.04
C ASN A 235 -2.12 -23.56 -4.03
N ARG A 236 -0.93 -24.01 -4.46
CA ARG A 236 0.25 -24.10 -3.59
C ARG A 236 0.64 -22.72 -3.03
N ASN A 237 0.69 -21.68 -3.88
CA ASN A 237 1.04 -20.34 -3.44
C ASN A 237 -0.09 -19.73 -2.58
N PHE A 238 -1.35 -19.93 -2.93
CA PHE A 238 -2.47 -19.46 -2.14
C PHE A 238 -2.43 -20.05 -0.72
N GLN A 239 -2.21 -21.36 -0.59
CA GLN A 239 -2.04 -22.03 0.70
C GLN A 239 -0.81 -21.49 1.47
N LYS A 240 0.32 -21.24 0.78
CA LYS A 240 1.53 -20.67 1.39
C LYS A 240 1.25 -19.30 2.03
N TYR A 241 0.54 -18.42 1.34
CA TYR A 241 0.37 -17.01 1.77
C TYR A 241 -0.92 -16.74 2.57
N LYS A 242 -1.96 -17.58 2.42
CA LYS A 242 -3.26 -17.39 3.10
C LYS A 242 -3.60 -18.48 4.13
N GLY A 243 -2.76 -19.50 4.28
CA GLY A 243 -2.95 -20.59 5.24
C GLY A 243 -4.12 -21.53 4.94
N LYS A 244 -4.87 -21.31 3.84
CA LYS A 244 -6.06 -22.07 3.45
C LYS A 244 -6.16 -22.22 1.93
N SER A 245 -7.02 -23.12 1.42
CA SER A 245 -7.22 -23.25 -0.01
C SER A 245 -8.10 -22.09 -0.56
N PRO A 246 -8.02 -21.79 -1.88
CA PRO A 246 -8.91 -20.80 -2.50
C PRO A 246 -10.40 -21.17 -2.36
N ARG A 247 -10.71 -22.46 -2.35
CA ARG A 247 -12.09 -22.94 -2.17
C ARG A 247 -12.59 -22.65 -0.76
N ASP A 248 -11.81 -23.00 0.25
CA ASP A 248 -12.16 -22.74 1.66
C ASP A 248 -12.32 -21.25 1.89
N ALA A 249 -11.42 -20.43 1.31
CA ALA A 249 -11.50 -18.97 1.40
C ALA A 249 -12.83 -18.42 0.86
N ARG A 250 -13.34 -18.98 -0.25
CA ARG A 250 -14.64 -18.58 -0.83
C ARG A 250 -15.83 -19.05 -0.01
N GLU A 251 -15.78 -20.25 0.56
CA GLU A 251 -16.90 -20.81 1.36
C GLU A 251 -17.11 -19.97 2.63
N PHE A 252 -16.06 -19.52 3.30
CA PHE A 252 -16.16 -18.63 4.46
C PHE A 252 -16.96 -17.35 4.19
N VAL A 253 -16.84 -16.79 2.99
CA VAL A 253 -17.59 -15.56 2.61
C VAL A 253 -19.07 -15.87 2.35
N LYS A 254 -19.39 -17.03 1.77
CA LYS A 254 -20.77 -17.44 1.47
C LYS A 254 -21.59 -17.76 2.72
N GLU A 255 -20.95 -18.26 3.77
CA GLU A 255 -21.60 -18.60 5.04
C GLU A 255 -21.85 -17.39 5.96
N GLY A 256 -21.50 -16.16 5.51
CA GLY A 256 -21.67 -14.94 6.32
C GLY A 256 -20.79 -14.89 7.55
N ILE A 257 -19.87 -15.84 7.69
CA ILE A 257 -18.81 -15.79 8.69
C ILE A 257 -17.73 -14.86 8.14
N ILE A 258 -17.98 -13.57 8.28
CA ILE A 258 -16.92 -12.56 8.10
C ILE A 258 -15.99 -12.77 9.29
N VAL A 259 -15.09 -13.72 9.18
CA VAL A 259 -13.86 -13.70 9.96
C VAL A 259 -12.98 -12.70 9.25
N ASP A 260 -12.99 -11.48 9.77
CA ASP A 260 -12.00 -10.46 9.42
C ASP A 260 -10.59 -11.09 9.56
N VAL A 261 -9.93 -11.38 8.46
CA VAL A 261 -8.55 -11.90 8.40
C VAL A 261 -7.62 -10.74 8.14
#